data_d7d341301a2cc4a1447c4b46d7217e96
#
_entry.id   d7d341301a2cc4a1447c4b46d7217e96
#
_cell.length_a   1.000
_cell.length_b   1.000
_cell.length_c   1.000
_cell.angle_alpha   90.00
_cell.angle_beta   90.00
_cell.angle_gamma   90.00
#
_symmetry.space_group_name_H-M   'P 1'
#
loop_
_entity.id
_entity.type
_entity.pdbx_description
1 polymer ?
#
loop_
_entity_poly.entity_id
_entity_poly.type
_entity_poly.pdbx_seq_one_letter_code
_entity_poly.pdbx_strand_id
1 'polypeptide(L)'
;MTKRIFITFCAAAACCVLLGACESGSLAAAAGKRTRPADLGELQFITPAEGDPITTLGDISFVLYPDIAPMAVENFVGLAQQGYYNGLSFHRVIEGFLVQTGDATGTGAGGSTIWNGNSYPNEISDRLHHYAGAVAMAHAPDGASGNLSQFYIVQSAQDSVDKTLAKTLTEAGVREAVVTAYQAVGGAPYLDN
;
A
#
# COMPACT_ATOMS: atom_id res chain seq x y z
N MET A 1 2.92 12.49 21.18
CA MET A 1 1.47 12.34 20.88
C MET A 1 1.36 11.54 19.58
N THR A 2 1.01 10.28 19.65
CA THR A 2 0.84 9.39 18.48
C THR A 2 -0.43 9.81 17.77
N LYS A 3 -0.32 10.45 16.61
CA LYS A 3 -1.49 10.76 15.77
C LYS A 3 -1.96 9.44 15.16
N ARG A 4 -3.09 8.92 15.63
CA ARG A 4 -3.79 7.81 14.99
C ARG A 4 -4.61 8.41 13.85
N ILE A 5 -4.35 7.99 12.64
CA ILE A 5 -5.12 8.36 11.46
C ILE A 5 -6.07 7.21 11.21
N PHE A 6 -7.37 7.45 11.41
CA PHE A 6 -8.40 6.48 11.12
C PHE A 6 -8.88 6.67 9.69
N ILE A 7 -8.70 5.66 8.87
CA ILE A 7 -9.27 5.62 7.52
C ILE A 7 -10.31 4.51 7.51
N THR A 8 -11.56 4.90 7.39
CA THR A 8 -12.69 3.98 7.38
C THR A 8 -13.01 3.60 5.95
N PHE A 9 -12.86 2.32 5.60
CA PHE A 9 -13.29 1.80 4.31
C PHE A 9 -14.59 1.04 4.46
N CYS A 10 -15.58 1.38 3.63
CA CYS A 10 -16.81 0.62 3.51
C CYS A 10 -16.69 -0.33 2.33
N ALA A 11 -16.66 -1.63 2.58
CA ALA A 11 -16.74 -2.63 1.53
C ALA A 11 -18.20 -2.91 1.21
N ALA A 12 -18.75 -2.24 0.22
CA ALA A 12 -20.03 -2.65 -0.35
C ALA A 12 -19.81 -3.84 -1.28
N ALA A 13 -20.48 -4.93 -0.99
CA ALA A 13 -20.68 -6.16 -1.77
C ALA A 13 -19.46 -7.11 -1.90
N ALA A 14 -19.58 -8.21 -1.17
CA ALA A 14 -19.19 -9.57 -1.52
C ALA A 14 -17.84 -9.76 -2.22
N CYS A 15 -16.76 -9.53 -1.50
CA CYS A 15 -15.53 -10.25 -1.76
C CYS A 15 -14.99 -10.72 -0.40
N CYS A 16 -15.29 -11.97 -0.04
CA CYS A 16 -14.59 -12.65 1.04
C CYS A 16 -13.12 -12.80 0.63
N VAL A 17 -12.33 -11.76 0.83
CA VAL A 17 -10.90 -11.93 0.90
C VAL A 17 -10.66 -12.55 2.26
N LEU A 18 -10.44 -13.86 2.30
CA LEU A 18 -9.77 -14.51 3.41
C LEU A 18 -8.34 -13.92 3.45
N LEU A 19 -8.22 -12.75 4.05
CA LEU A 19 -6.95 -12.32 4.60
C LEU A 19 -6.68 -13.28 5.75
N GLY A 20 -5.96 -14.37 5.46
CA GLY A 20 -5.41 -15.22 6.50
C GLY A 20 -4.73 -14.31 7.50
N ALA A 21 -5.10 -14.46 8.78
CA ALA A 21 -4.50 -13.76 9.87
C ALA A 21 -2.99 -13.74 9.67
N CYS A 22 -2.44 -12.59 9.28
CA CYS A 22 -1.03 -12.35 9.41
C CYS A 22 -0.80 -12.20 10.90
N GLU A 23 -0.62 -13.36 11.58
CA GLU A 23 -0.01 -13.33 12.89
C GLU A 23 1.23 -12.48 12.79
N SER A 24 1.39 -11.59 13.75
CA SER A 24 2.48 -10.65 13.95
C SER A 24 3.87 -11.30 13.90
N GLY A 25 4.22 -11.83 12.75
CA GLY A 25 5.54 -12.29 12.36
C GLY A 25 6.28 -11.11 11.78
N SER A 26 6.78 -10.31 12.66
CA SER A 26 7.96 -9.46 12.58
C SER A 26 8.54 -9.23 11.17
N LEU A 27 7.97 -8.31 10.39
CA LEU A 27 8.71 -7.57 9.37
C LEU A 27 9.90 -6.76 9.96
N ALA A 28 10.09 -6.83 11.28
CA ALA A 28 11.16 -6.16 12.01
C ALA A 28 12.54 -6.85 11.89
N ALA A 29 12.64 -8.03 11.30
CA ALA A 29 13.90 -8.77 11.28
C ALA A 29 14.86 -8.35 10.16
N ALA A 30 14.40 -7.61 9.13
CA ALA A 30 15.26 -7.12 8.05
C ALA A 30 15.66 -5.64 8.19
N ALA A 31 15.11 -4.92 9.16
CA ALA A 31 15.47 -3.55 9.43
C ALA A 31 16.20 -3.48 10.78
N GLY A 32 17.50 -3.24 10.74
CA GLY A 32 18.28 -2.90 11.93
C GLY A 32 17.56 -1.81 12.74
N LYS A 33 17.70 -1.86 14.10
CA LYS A 33 17.10 -0.96 15.09
C LYS A 33 16.69 0.40 14.52
N ARG A 34 15.44 0.50 14.04
CA ARG A 34 14.85 1.77 13.66
C ARG A 34 14.03 2.29 14.82
N THR A 35 14.40 3.46 15.31
CA THR A 35 13.53 4.28 16.13
C THR A 35 12.22 4.44 15.35
N ARG A 36 11.12 4.09 16.00
CA ARG A 36 9.76 4.17 15.46
C ARG A 36 9.52 5.57 14.91
N PRO A 37 9.32 5.77 13.60
CA PRO A 37 8.99 7.09 13.07
C PRO A 37 7.67 7.55 13.69
N ALA A 38 7.55 8.87 13.91
CA ALA A 38 6.34 9.48 14.50
C ALA A 38 5.09 9.36 13.60
N ASP A 39 5.24 8.87 12.37
CA ASP A 39 4.23 8.88 11.33
C ASP A 39 3.77 7.45 10.96
N LEU A 40 3.18 6.75 11.95
CA LEU A 40 2.46 5.50 11.68
C LEU A 40 1.05 5.83 11.21
N GLY A 41 0.72 5.43 9.98
CA GLY A 41 -0.64 5.37 9.50
C GLY A 41 -1.29 4.04 9.92
N GLU A 42 -2.53 4.08 10.35
CA GLU A 42 -3.34 2.91 10.71
C GLU A 42 -4.60 2.92 9.83
N LEU A 43 -4.81 1.85 9.05
CA LEU A 43 -5.99 1.62 8.25
C LEU A 43 -6.94 0.72 9.01
N GLN A 44 -8.17 1.19 9.24
CA GLN A 44 -9.23 0.36 9.81
C GLN A 44 -10.17 -0.13 8.71
N PHE A 45 -10.39 -1.43 8.65
CA PHE A 45 -11.37 -2.04 7.75
C PHE A 45 -12.69 -2.20 8.48
N ILE A 46 -13.72 -1.56 7.96
CA ILE A 46 -15.08 -1.66 8.50
C ILE A 46 -15.97 -2.29 7.44
N THR A 47 -16.55 -3.45 7.73
CA THR A 47 -17.66 -3.99 6.94
C THR A 47 -18.96 -3.73 7.68
N PRO A 48 -19.91 -2.98 7.09
CA PRO A 48 -21.28 -2.97 7.59
C PRO A 48 -21.97 -4.28 7.20
N ALA A 49 -22.45 -5.05 8.18
CA ALA A 49 -23.49 -6.03 7.93
C ALA A 49 -24.83 -5.29 7.85
N GLU A 50 -25.73 -5.77 6.99
CA GLU A 50 -27.03 -5.14 6.79
C GLU A 50 -27.83 -5.16 8.12
N GLY A 51 -28.01 -3.97 8.72
CA GLY A 51 -28.74 -3.80 9.99
C GLY A 51 -27.89 -3.85 11.26
N ASP A 52 -26.59 -4.15 11.18
CA ASP A 52 -25.69 -4.19 12.34
C ASP A 52 -24.82 -2.93 12.46
N PRO A 53 -24.37 -2.60 13.67
CA PRO A 53 -23.33 -1.57 13.83
C PRO A 53 -22.08 -1.96 13.04
N ILE A 54 -21.46 -0.98 12.40
CA ILE A 54 -20.21 -1.14 11.65
C ILE A 54 -19.18 -1.88 12.51
N THR A 55 -18.80 -3.07 12.07
CA THR A 55 -17.79 -3.89 12.76
C THR A 55 -16.44 -3.72 12.07
N THR A 56 -15.42 -3.33 12.81
CA THR A 56 -14.04 -3.30 12.31
C THR A 56 -13.56 -4.73 12.08
N LEU A 57 -13.12 -5.05 10.85
CA LEU A 57 -12.52 -6.35 10.54
C LEU A 57 -11.10 -6.47 11.07
N GLY A 58 -10.45 -5.34 11.32
CA GLY A 58 -9.11 -5.24 11.81
C GLY A 58 -8.44 -3.94 11.36
N ASP A 59 -7.24 -3.74 11.86
CA ASP A 59 -6.42 -2.58 11.54
C ASP A 59 -5.22 -3.03 10.71
N ILE A 60 -4.82 -2.24 9.71
CA ILE A 60 -3.55 -2.40 9.03
C ILE A 60 -2.65 -1.24 9.46
N SER A 61 -1.53 -1.56 10.09
CA SER A 61 -0.51 -0.58 10.44
C SER A 61 0.61 -0.60 9.41
N PHE A 62 1.04 0.56 8.94
CA PHE A 62 2.15 0.69 8.02
C PHE A 62 3.06 1.87 8.39
N VAL A 63 4.27 1.84 7.84
CA VAL A 63 5.28 2.89 8.04
C VAL A 63 5.36 3.76 6.80
N LEU A 64 5.33 5.07 7.00
CA LEU A 64 5.54 6.06 5.95
C LEU A 64 6.99 6.52 5.92
N TYR A 65 7.49 6.89 4.74
CA TYR A 65 8.88 7.29 4.49
C TYR A 65 8.96 8.72 3.93
N PRO A 66 8.69 9.76 4.73
CA PRO A 66 8.65 11.15 4.27
C PRO A 66 10.02 11.66 3.79
N ASP A 67 11.11 11.03 4.21
CA ASP A 67 12.47 11.32 3.76
C ASP A 67 12.77 10.77 2.34
N ILE A 68 11.91 9.90 1.82
CA ILE A 68 12.08 9.28 0.50
C ILE A 68 10.98 9.73 -0.46
N ALA A 69 9.73 9.82 0.01
CA ALA A 69 8.56 10.19 -0.76
C ALA A 69 7.76 11.29 -0.02
N PRO A 70 8.32 12.51 0.10
CA PRO A 70 7.73 13.59 0.88
C PRO A 70 6.35 14.01 0.39
N MET A 71 6.14 14.16 -0.93
CA MET A 71 4.86 14.59 -1.48
C MET A 71 3.78 13.51 -1.35
N ALA A 72 4.13 12.26 -1.59
CA ALA A 72 3.21 11.14 -1.42
C ALA A 72 2.73 11.03 0.03
N VAL A 73 3.65 11.13 0.99
CA VAL A 73 3.33 11.10 2.42
C VAL A 73 2.51 12.32 2.84
N GLU A 74 2.89 13.51 2.42
CA GLU A 74 2.15 14.75 2.74
C GLU A 74 0.72 14.68 2.21
N ASN A 75 0.53 14.29 0.95
CA ASN A 75 -0.77 14.13 0.33
C ASN A 75 -1.62 13.07 1.05
N PHE A 76 -1.05 11.88 1.27
CA PHE A 76 -1.75 10.79 1.94
C PHE A 76 -2.22 11.20 3.35
N VAL A 77 -1.32 11.75 4.17
CA VAL A 77 -1.63 12.19 5.54
C VAL A 77 -2.65 13.31 5.55
N GLY A 78 -2.49 14.30 4.67
CA GLY A 78 -3.42 15.42 4.56
C GLY A 78 -4.82 14.99 4.15
N LEU A 79 -4.96 14.13 3.16
CA LEU A 79 -6.24 13.55 2.74
C LEU A 79 -6.87 12.68 3.84
N ALA A 80 -6.07 11.89 4.55
CA ALA A 80 -6.52 11.08 5.67
C ALA A 80 -7.06 11.94 6.82
N GLN A 81 -6.39 13.05 7.15
CA GLN A 81 -6.83 14.01 8.16
C GLN A 81 -8.13 14.71 7.77
N GLN A 82 -8.37 14.89 6.48
CA GLN A 82 -9.63 15.43 5.95
C GLN A 82 -10.76 14.39 5.90
N GLY A 83 -10.46 13.13 6.22
CA GLY A 83 -11.43 12.03 6.14
C GLY A 83 -11.72 11.57 4.70
N TYR A 84 -10.89 11.96 3.73
CA TYR A 84 -11.10 11.64 2.32
C TYR A 84 -11.24 10.13 2.06
N TYR A 85 -10.46 9.32 2.75
CA TYR A 85 -10.46 7.87 2.57
C TYR A 85 -11.61 7.15 3.30
N ASN A 86 -12.40 7.85 4.13
CA ASN A 86 -13.49 7.25 4.87
C ASN A 86 -14.58 6.75 3.92
N GLY A 87 -14.98 5.48 4.08
CA GLY A 87 -16.04 4.87 3.28
C GLY A 87 -15.64 4.52 1.84
N LEU A 88 -14.38 4.66 1.45
CA LEU A 88 -13.94 4.22 0.13
C LEU A 88 -13.86 2.71 0.05
N SER A 89 -14.15 2.17 -1.13
CA SER A 89 -14.02 0.76 -1.45
C SER A 89 -12.63 0.44 -2.02
N PHE A 90 -12.21 -0.82 -1.87
CA PHE A 90 -11.17 -1.38 -2.72
C PHE A 90 -11.80 -1.70 -4.08
N HIS A 91 -11.62 -0.80 -5.05
CA HIS A 91 -12.23 -0.93 -6.37
C HIS A 91 -11.49 -1.90 -7.29
N ARG A 92 -10.26 -2.29 -6.92
CA ARG A 92 -9.47 -3.29 -7.64
C ARG A 92 -8.81 -4.24 -6.67
N VAL A 93 -9.14 -5.52 -6.79
CA VAL A 93 -8.57 -6.60 -5.97
C VAL A 93 -8.11 -7.70 -6.91
N ILE A 94 -6.83 -8.03 -6.89
CA ILE A 94 -6.24 -9.10 -7.67
C ILE A 94 -5.49 -10.01 -6.71
N GLU A 95 -6.00 -11.23 -6.56
CA GLU A 95 -5.41 -12.25 -5.70
C GLU A 95 -3.96 -12.53 -6.10
N GLY A 96 -3.09 -12.61 -5.11
CA GLY A 96 -1.67 -12.86 -5.32
C GLY A 96 -0.90 -11.67 -5.92
N PHE A 97 -1.51 -10.50 -6.04
CA PHE A 97 -0.86 -9.33 -6.62
C PHE A 97 -1.07 -8.07 -5.78
N LEU A 98 -2.26 -7.46 -5.79
CA LEU A 98 -2.50 -6.22 -5.07
C LEU A 98 -3.98 -5.98 -4.73
N VAL A 99 -4.19 -5.09 -3.77
CA VAL A 99 -5.49 -4.45 -3.50
C VAL A 99 -5.33 -2.95 -3.62
N GLN A 100 -6.20 -2.27 -4.37
CA GLN A 100 -6.10 -0.85 -4.71
C GLN A 100 -7.36 -0.08 -4.29
N THR A 101 -7.15 1.10 -3.74
CA THR A 101 -8.19 2.01 -3.25
C THR A 101 -7.79 3.47 -3.44
N GLY A 102 -8.50 4.41 -2.82
CA GLY A 102 -8.16 5.83 -2.85
C GLY A 102 -8.87 6.61 -3.95
N ASP A 103 -9.82 5.99 -4.66
CA ASP A 103 -10.69 6.65 -5.62
C ASP A 103 -12.11 6.79 -5.05
N ALA A 104 -12.54 8.03 -4.82
CA ALA A 104 -13.88 8.32 -4.30
C ALA A 104 -15.00 7.94 -5.28
N THR A 105 -14.70 7.82 -6.58
CA THR A 105 -15.66 7.37 -7.59
C THR A 105 -15.77 5.85 -7.68
N GLY A 106 -14.78 5.12 -7.16
CA GLY A 106 -14.71 3.66 -7.24
C GLY A 106 -14.48 3.10 -8.64
N THR A 107 -14.16 3.94 -9.62
CA THR A 107 -14.00 3.55 -11.04
C THR A 107 -12.56 3.24 -11.42
N GLY A 108 -11.60 3.63 -10.58
CA GLY A 108 -10.17 3.58 -10.87
C GLY A 108 -9.65 4.77 -11.69
N ALA A 109 -10.54 5.68 -12.12
CA ALA A 109 -10.18 6.86 -12.91
C ALA A 109 -10.17 8.16 -12.10
N GLY A 110 -10.70 8.13 -10.86
CA GLY A 110 -10.78 9.29 -9.99
C GLY A 110 -9.55 9.43 -9.10
N GLY A 111 -9.58 10.49 -8.29
CA GLY A 111 -8.56 10.80 -7.29
C GLY A 111 -8.56 12.27 -6.95
N SER A 112 -7.87 12.61 -5.88
CA SER A 112 -7.70 14.00 -5.43
C SER A 112 -6.33 14.20 -4.79
N THR A 113 -6.02 15.44 -4.48
CA THR A 113 -4.84 15.81 -3.68
C THR A 113 -5.17 16.95 -2.74
N ILE A 114 -4.34 17.16 -1.72
CA ILE A 114 -4.42 18.34 -0.87
C ILE A 114 -4.12 19.64 -1.62
N TRP A 115 -3.60 19.54 -2.84
CA TRP A 115 -3.30 20.67 -3.73
C TRP A 115 -4.42 20.90 -4.77
N ASN A 116 -5.68 20.87 -4.31
CA ASN A 116 -6.87 21.13 -5.14
C ASN A 116 -7.01 20.18 -6.36
N GLY A 117 -6.63 18.92 -6.19
CA GLY A 117 -6.70 17.92 -7.26
C GLY A 117 -5.57 17.99 -8.29
N ASN A 118 -4.58 18.88 -8.12
CA ASN A 118 -3.40 18.88 -8.99
C ASN A 118 -2.52 17.68 -8.67
N SER A 119 -2.15 16.92 -9.69
CA SER A 119 -1.26 15.78 -9.54
C SER A 119 0.16 16.20 -9.12
N TYR A 120 0.89 15.27 -8.55
CA TYR A 120 2.30 15.45 -8.18
C TYR A 120 3.17 14.35 -8.83
N PRO A 121 4.48 14.61 -9.03
CA PRO A 121 5.36 13.69 -9.73
C PRO A 121 5.58 12.38 -8.95
N ASN A 122 5.99 11.33 -9.66
CA ASN A 122 6.42 10.08 -9.04
C ASN A 122 7.70 10.30 -8.23
N GLU A 123 7.72 9.76 -7.03
CA GLU A 123 8.89 9.78 -6.14
C GLU A 123 9.49 8.38 -6.06
N ILE A 124 10.17 7.99 -7.14
CA ILE A 124 10.80 6.66 -7.28
C ILE A 124 12.15 6.65 -6.57
N SER A 125 12.43 5.58 -5.84
CA SER A 125 13.68 5.40 -5.13
C SER A 125 14.11 3.93 -5.13
N ASP A 126 15.41 3.70 -5.33
CA ASP A 126 16.05 2.39 -5.20
C ASP A 126 16.17 1.87 -3.75
N ARG A 127 15.63 2.63 -2.80
CA ARG A 127 15.57 2.27 -1.38
C ARG A 127 14.25 1.62 -0.98
N LEU A 128 13.21 1.76 -1.81
CA LEU A 128 11.87 1.19 -1.59
C LEU A 128 11.53 0.26 -2.75
N HIS A 129 10.98 -0.89 -2.41
CA HIS A 129 10.65 -1.95 -3.35
C HIS A 129 9.26 -2.50 -3.06
N HIS A 130 8.66 -3.14 -4.06
CA HIS A 130 7.32 -3.72 -3.97
C HIS A 130 7.32 -5.11 -3.30
N TYR A 131 7.89 -5.19 -2.11
CA TYR A 131 7.78 -6.39 -1.26
C TYR A 131 6.34 -6.67 -0.87
N ALA A 132 6.02 -7.90 -0.48
CA ALA A 132 4.71 -8.21 0.08
C ALA A 132 4.41 -7.29 1.28
N GLY A 133 3.22 -6.66 1.29
CA GLY A 133 2.82 -5.66 2.26
C GLY A 133 3.29 -4.23 1.95
N ALA A 134 4.04 -3.97 0.88
CA ALA A 134 4.38 -2.62 0.48
C ALA A 134 3.12 -1.82 0.11
N VAL A 135 3.09 -0.56 0.55
CA VAL A 135 2.07 0.42 0.15
C VAL A 135 2.69 1.39 -0.83
N ALA A 136 2.13 1.51 -2.02
CA ALA A 136 2.65 2.37 -3.08
C ALA A 136 1.53 3.18 -3.74
N MET A 137 1.88 4.38 -4.22
CA MET A 137 0.94 5.23 -4.95
C MET A 137 0.65 4.62 -6.32
N ALA A 138 -0.63 4.66 -6.71
CA ALA A 138 -1.05 4.27 -8.04
C ALA A 138 -1.05 5.49 -8.96
N HIS A 139 -0.26 5.43 -10.02
CA HIS A 139 -0.22 6.46 -11.06
C HIS A 139 -0.91 5.99 -12.33
N ALA A 140 -1.26 6.93 -13.22
CA ALA A 140 -1.83 6.59 -14.52
C ALA A 140 -0.82 5.80 -15.38
N PRO A 141 -1.28 4.91 -16.26
CA PRO A 141 -0.41 4.07 -17.10
C PRO A 141 0.54 4.84 -18.02
N ASP A 142 0.19 6.08 -18.35
CA ASP A 142 1.00 6.96 -19.19
C ASP A 142 2.26 7.51 -18.49
N GLY A 143 2.35 7.31 -17.14
CA GLY A 143 3.45 7.82 -16.32
C GLY A 143 3.58 9.35 -16.28
N ALA A 144 2.82 10.06 -17.11
CA ALA A 144 2.91 11.51 -17.29
C ALA A 144 1.94 12.28 -16.39
N SER A 145 0.82 11.65 -16.04
CA SER A 145 -0.27 12.32 -15.30
C SER A 145 0.01 12.48 -13.81
N GLY A 146 1.11 11.92 -13.30
CA GLY A 146 1.49 12.01 -11.89
C GLY A 146 0.57 11.22 -10.94
N ASN A 147 0.80 11.40 -9.66
CA ASN A 147 0.04 10.73 -8.61
C ASN A 147 -1.13 11.60 -8.11
N LEU A 148 -2.17 10.93 -7.63
CA LEU A 148 -3.30 11.53 -6.92
C LEU A 148 -3.46 10.85 -5.55
N SER A 149 -4.68 10.44 -5.19
CA SER A 149 -4.99 9.79 -3.90
C SER A 149 -4.98 8.27 -3.95
N GLN A 150 -4.95 7.66 -5.13
CA GLN A 150 -5.02 6.21 -5.25
C GLN A 150 -3.71 5.56 -4.78
N PHE A 151 -3.85 4.49 -4.03
CA PHE A 151 -2.73 3.66 -3.61
C PHE A 151 -3.10 2.18 -3.63
N TYR A 152 -2.10 1.34 -3.64
CA TYR A 152 -2.29 -0.11 -3.53
C TYR A 152 -1.39 -0.72 -2.48
N ILE A 153 -1.82 -1.88 -1.99
CA ILE A 153 -1.05 -2.72 -1.08
C ILE A 153 -0.68 -3.97 -1.86
N VAL A 154 0.61 -4.30 -1.90
CA VAL A 154 1.09 -5.54 -2.54
C VAL A 154 0.65 -6.73 -1.71
N GLN A 155 -0.18 -7.58 -2.32
CA GLN A 155 -0.69 -8.80 -1.71
C GLN A 155 -0.15 -9.98 -2.51
N SER A 156 0.97 -10.55 -2.09
CA SER A 156 1.58 -11.69 -2.75
C SER A 156 2.02 -12.73 -1.74
N ALA A 157 2.06 -13.99 -2.19
CA ALA A 157 2.57 -15.07 -1.37
C ALA A 157 4.07 -14.90 -1.10
N GLN A 158 4.54 -15.44 0.01
CA GLN A 158 5.97 -15.41 0.38
C GLN A 158 6.86 -16.09 -0.66
N ASP A 159 6.34 -17.11 -1.35
CA ASP A 159 7.04 -17.87 -2.39
C ASP A 159 6.80 -17.33 -3.81
N SER A 160 6.22 -16.13 -3.94
CA SER A 160 5.94 -15.52 -5.25
C SER A 160 7.21 -15.25 -6.07
N VAL A 161 8.37 -15.13 -5.42
CA VAL A 161 9.67 -14.97 -6.07
C VAL A 161 10.48 -16.24 -5.91
N ASP A 162 10.25 -17.17 -6.82
CA ASP A 162 10.94 -18.46 -6.88
C ASP A 162 12.40 -18.30 -7.35
N LYS A 163 13.13 -19.44 -7.38
CA LYS A 163 14.53 -19.44 -7.81
C LYS A 163 14.72 -19.02 -9.28
N THR A 164 13.71 -19.25 -10.13
CA THR A 164 13.77 -18.89 -11.55
C THR A 164 13.66 -17.38 -11.71
N LEU A 165 12.66 -16.78 -11.06
CA LEU A 165 12.48 -15.34 -11.07
C LEU A 165 13.66 -14.62 -10.40
N ALA A 166 14.16 -15.15 -9.27
CA ALA A 166 15.34 -14.60 -8.59
C ALA A 166 16.57 -14.58 -9.50
N LYS A 167 16.80 -15.64 -10.27
CA LYS A 167 17.88 -15.69 -11.27
C LYS A 167 17.68 -14.61 -12.34
N THR A 168 16.47 -14.48 -12.88
CA THR A 168 16.14 -13.44 -13.87
C THR A 168 16.41 -12.04 -13.34
N LEU A 169 16.01 -11.74 -12.10
CA LEU A 169 16.27 -10.46 -11.45
C LEU A 169 17.77 -10.19 -11.30
N THR A 170 18.54 -11.21 -10.91
CA THR A 170 20.01 -11.11 -10.79
C THR A 170 20.65 -10.83 -12.16
N GLU A 171 20.23 -11.53 -13.20
CA GLU A 171 20.70 -11.33 -14.58
C GLU A 171 20.32 -9.95 -15.13
N ALA A 172 19.19 -9.39 -14.67
CA ALA A 172 18.78 -8.02 -14.96
C ALA A 172 19.54 -6.95 -14.16
N GLY A 173 20.46 -7.36 -13.28
CA GLY A 173 21.29 -6.43 -12.50
C GLY A 173 20.66 -5.94 -11.21
N VAL A 174 19.57 -6.54 -10.75
CA VAL A 174 18.97 -6.21 -9.45
C VAL A 174 19.96 -6.61 -8.34
N ARG A 175 20.14 -5.73 -7.36
CA ARG A 175 21.07 -5.95 -6.24
C ARG A 175 20.74 -7.25 -5.49
N GLU A 176 21.75 -8.05 -5.17
CA GLU A 176 21.59 -9.34 -4.49
C GLU A 176 20.78 -9.24 -3.20
N ALA A 177 21.01 -8.19 -2.40
CA ALA A 177 20.26 -7.95 -1.17
C ALA A 177 18.75 -7.77 -1.42
N VAL A 178 18.37 -7.13 -2.53
CA VAL A 178 16.97 -6.93 -2.94
C VAL A 178 16.35 -8.24 -3.39
N VAL A 179 17.07 -9.02 -4.22
CA VAL A 179 16.62 -10.34 -4.67
C VAL A 179 16.42 -11.28 -3.49
N THR A 180 17.36 -11.30 -2.54
CA THR A 180 17.27 -12.10 -1.31
C THR A 180 16.06 -11.69 -0.46
N ALA A 181 15.79 -10.39 -0.35
CA ALA A 181 14.63 -9.91 0.40
C ALA A 181 13.32 -10.34 -0.29
N TYR A 182 13.22 -10.25 -1.62
CA TYR A 182 12.08 -10.74 -2.37
C TYR A 182 11.84 -12.25 -2.18
N GLN A 183 12.88 -13.05 -2.18
CA GLN A 183 12.78 -14.50 -1.91
C GLN A 183 12.31 -14.78 -0.48
N ALA A 184 12.64 -13.91 0.47
CA ALA A 184 12.28 -14.10 1.87
C ALA A 184 10.83 -13.73 2.18
N VAL A 185 10.29 -12.68 1.53
CA VAL A 185 8.98 -12.11 1.90
C VAL A 185 7.97 -12.12 0.76
N GLY A 186 8.38 -12.42 -0.47
CA GLY A 186 7.56 -12.28 -1.67
C GLY A 186 7.45 -10.83 -2.15
N GLY A 187 6.63 -10.61 -3.15
CA GLY A 187 6.37 -9.27 -3.69
C GLY A 187 6.15 -9.26 -5.20
N ALA A 188 6.18 -8.06 -5.76
CA ALA A 188 5.94 -7.79 -7.18
C ALA A 188 7.12 -7.03 -7.80
N PRO A 189 8.30 -7.67 -7.97
CA PRO A 189 9.52 -6.99 -8.41
C PRO A 189 9.43 -6.34 -9.79
N TYR A 190 8.49 -6.75 -10.62
CA TYR A 190 8.22 -6.13 -11.92
C TYR A 190 7.55 -4.75 -11.83
N LEU A 191 7.20 -4.29 -10.63
CA LEU A 191 6.74 -2.92 -10.35
C LEU A 191 7.89 -1.99 -9.94
N ASP A 192 9.09 -2.52 -9.69
CA ASP A 192 10.30 -1.75 -9.37
C ASP A 192 10.92 -1.23 -10.68
N ASN A 193 10.49 -0.09 -11.17
CA ASN A 193 11.02 0.52 -12.40
C ASN A 193 11.80 1.78 -12.11
#